data_dd6549dccc568d0eddbce164eb09fba4
#
_entry.id   dd6549dccc568d0eddbce164eb09fba4
#
_cell.length_a   1.000
_cell.length_b   1.000
_cell.length_c   1.000
_cell.angle_alpha   90.00
_cell.angle_beta   90.00
_cell.angle_gamma   90.00
#
_symmetry.space_group_name_H-M   'P 1'
#
loop_
_entity.id
_entity.type
_entity.pdbx_description
1 polymer ?
#
loop_
_entity_poly.entity_id
_entity_poly.type
_entity_poly.pdbx_seq_one_letter_code
_entity_poly.pdbx_strand_id
1 'polypeptide(L)'
;MKLTRIALTHIFFLTALSAFSQNVADSLITAFDRQKGIQATHTAETFLEYLTEEGFTEGTVGLLPGSKEDSVKTLIWYWAGEWYYDAQEYNKSIDYASKALTLSKKIGAKEIECDCDNVLSIAFFRKSDYHKSLEFAQETLALGRELQDDARVAYSLNTLAGICLASKQPAEGVKYILEAINICERQKDSLKLAVRYGMAAEIYHSMGEHEKSLDYSRHAYDINKKMGLDDKAAIRLSQMAAAQISLGRYDDAEKSLLEALPELEKAGNMQSWAICCNQMGDICLQKRDNDRAVEYFRSALKVFTEKGDAYNKSHSHYGLSKALIPHNSDEAVEHLMQYTHIKDSLYDSEMNQGLNEYNARYRNEQITNERDHHLNSKRKILWCGIAAVALLAFAIWLLARKNKSIKDALAGVTEKLEAARKQRAVPVAERDMVEPLKVEIRKQILNGQDVDLQEAASALYTTRSNLNRQIKAQTGKSSSSLVAEVRIEMAKEILSTQKDKAIADVASLCGINDVSYFITLFKKMTGTTPKQWRDSYYGQ
;
A
#
# COMPACT_ATOMS: atom_id res chain seq x y z
N MET A 1 -60.98 0.91 20.21
CA MET A 1 -60.98 1.16 18.75
C MET A 1 -59.88 2.09 18.22
N LYS A 2 -59.33 3.07 18.98
CA LYS A 2 -58.23 3.92 18.50
C LYS A 2 -56.84 3.24 18.60
N LEU A 3 -56.58 2.42 19.60
CA LEU A 3 -55.32 1.69 19.77
C LEU A 3 -55.09 0.57 18.70
N THR A 4 -56.18 -0.07 18.26
CA THR A 4 -56.12 -1.12 17.20
C THR A 4 -55.85 -0.54 15.81
N ARG A 5 -56.28 0.71 15.55
CA ARG A 5 -55.97 1.38 14.26
C ARG A 5 -54.50 1.84 14.18
N ILE A 6 -53.88 2.28 15.29
CA ILE A 6 -52.48 2.70 15.32
C ILE A 6 -51.54 1.49 15.17
N ALA A 7 -51.87 0.36 15.81
CA ALA A 7 -51.12 -0.89 15.65
C ALA A 7 -51.22 -1.46 14.23
N LEU A 8 -52.41 -1.40 13.61
CA LEU A 8 -52.61 -1.85 12.21
C LEU A 8 -51.88 -0.93 11.20
N THR A 9 -51.86 0.38 11.42
CA THR A 9 -51.08 1.30 10.54
C THR A 9 -49.57 1.11 10.69
N HIS A 10 -49.07 0.82 11.89
CA HIS A 10 -47.65 0.51 12.07
C HIS A 10 -47.24 -0.84 11.44
N ILE A 11 -48.09 -1.88 11.58
CA ILE A 11 -47.87 -3.17 10.93
C ILE A 11 -47.95 -3.04 9.40
N PHE A 12 -48.89 -2.24 8.87
CA PHE A 12 -49.00 -1.98 7.43
C PHE A 12 -47.83 -1.17 6.88
N PHE A 13 -47.27 -0.23 7.67
CA PHE A 13 -46.09 0.55 7.30
C PHE A 13 -44.83 -0.30 7.34
N LEU A 14 -44.67 -1.17 8.36
CA LEU A 14 -43.54 -2.12 8.45
C LEU A 14 -43.60 -3.21 7.34
N THR A 15 -44.79 -3.69 6.99
CA THR A 15 -44.93 -4.65 5.86
C THR A 15 -44.77 -3.99 4.49
N ALA A 16 -45.17 -2.71 4.35
CA ALA A 16 -44.94 -1.95 3.11
C ALA A 16 -43.46 -1.59 2.94
N LEU A 17 -42.75 -1.23 4.02
CA LEU A 17 -41.29 -1.02 3.97
C LEU A 17 -40.55 -2.32 3.67
N SER A 18 -40.91 -3.45 4.29
CA SER A 18 -40.29 -4.74 4.00
C SER A 18 -40.56 -5.23 2.56
N ALA A 19 -41.75 -4.99 2.03
CA ALA A 19 -42.08 -5.31 0.63
C ALA A 19 -41.38 -4.39 -0.38
N PHE A 20 -41.13 -3.11 -0.01
CA PHE A 20 -40.37 -2.17 -0.84
C PHE A 20 -38.88 -2.50 -0.84
N SER A 21 -38.31 -2.84 0.33
CA SER A 21 -36.92 -3.31 0.44
C SER A 21 -36.70 -4.63 -0.28
N GLN A 22 -37.68 -5.53 -0.25
CA GLN A 22 -37.62 -6.82 -0.95
C GLN A 22 -37.66 -6.66 -2.48
N ASN A 23 -38.49 -5.74 -3.00
CA ASN A 23 -38.54 -5.43 -4.43
C ASN A 23 -37.26 -4.78 -4.97
N VAL A 24 -36.62 -3.94 -4.17
CA VAL A 24 -35.31 -3.32 -4.52
C VAL A 24 -34.21 -4.36 -4.44
N ALA A 25 -34.20 -5.21 -3.42
CA ALA A 25 -33.26 -6.33 -3.31
C ALA A 25 -33.39 -7.30 -4.48
N ASP A 26 -34.61 -7.72 -4.83
CA ASP A 26 -34.88 -8.61 -5.99
C ASP A 26 -34.48 -7.97 -7.33
N SER A 27 -34.68 -6.66 -7.48
CA SER A 27 -34.25 -5.89 -8.65
C SER A 27 -32.73 -5.84 -8.76
N LEU A 28 -32.03 -5.63 -7.65
CA LEU A 28 -30.57 -5.59 -7.59
C LEU A 28 -29.97 -6.98 -7.80
N ILE A 29 -30.52 -8.03 -7.20
CA ILE A 29 -30.11 -9.43 -7.45
C ILE A 29 -30.31 -9.78 -8.93
N THR A 30 -31.43 -9.36 -9.53
CA THR A 30 -31.67 -9.57 -10.96
C THR A 30 -30.67 -8.79 -11.82
N ALA A 31 -30.25 -7.60 -11.38
CA ALA A 31 -29.19 -6.83 -12.04
C ALA A 31 -27.83 -7.52 -11.93
N PHE A 32 -27.48 -8.11 -10.79
CA PHE A 32 -26.26 -8.91 -10.59
C PHE A 32 -26.19 -10.11 -11.52
N ASP A 33 -27.29 -10.86 -11.64
CA ASP A 33 -27.34 -12.06 -12.50
C ASP A 33 -27.20 -11.75 -14.00
N ARG A 34 -27.37 -10.49 -14.40
CA ARG A 34 -27.23 -10.01 -15.80
C ARG A 34 -25.87 -9.39 -16.10
N GLN A 35 -25.09 -9.04 -15.08
CA GLN A 35 -23.79 -8.39 -15.23
C GLN A 35 -22.65 -9.37 -14.96
N LYS A 36 -21.47 -9.13 -15.54
CA LYS A 36 -20.26 -9.95 -15.36
C LYS A 36 -19.05 -9.06 -15.07
N GLY A 37 -18.11 -9.59 -14.31
CA GLY A 37 -16.83 -8.94 -14.01
C GLY A 37 -16.95 -7.65 -13.20
N ILE A 38 -16.19 -6.62 -13.54
CA ILE A 38 -16.09 -5.34 -12.79
C ILE A 38 -17.44 -4.65 -12.59
N GLN A 39 -18.37 -4.76 -13.54
CA GLN A 39 -19.70 -4.16 -13.40
C GLN A 39 -20.54 -4.87 -12.33
N ALA A 40 -20.45 -6.20 -12.23
CA ALA A 40 -21.12 -6.95 -11.18
C ALA A 40 -20.57 -6.60 -9.79
N THR A 41 -19.26 -6.41 -9.68
CA THR A 41 -18.60 -5.98 -8.44
C THR A 41 -19.08 -4.61 -7.99
N HIS A 42 -19.09 -3.62 -8.89
CA HIS A 42 -19.56 -2.25 -8.58
C HIS A 42 -21.05 -2.21 -8.20
N THR A 43 -21.89 -3.02 -8.86
CA THR A 43 -23.31 -3.12 -8.48
C THR A 43 -23.48 -3.82 -7.14
N ALA A 44 -22.59 -4.78 -6.78
CA ALA A 44 -22.57 -5.40 -5.45
C ALA A 44 -22.20 -4.39 -4.37
N GLU A 45 -21.19 -3.55 -4.60
CA GLU A 45 -20.80 -2.47 -3.68
C GLU A 45 -21.95 -1.50 -3.44
N THR A 46 -22.62 -1.02 -4.49
CA THR A 46 -23.81 -0.15 -4.38
C THR A 46 -24.96 -0.82 -3.63
N PHE A 47 -25.16 -2.12 -3.79
CA PHE A 47 -26.16 -2.88 -3.05
C PHE A 47 -25.84 -2.99 -1.57
N LEU A 48 -24.57 -3.16 -1.24
CA LEU A 48 -24.10 -3.25 0.13
C LEU A 48 -24.17 -1.91 0.85
N GLU A 49 -23.87 -0.80 0.15
CA GLU A 49 -24.10 0.56 0.67
C GLU A 49 -25.59 0.78 0.97
N TYR A 50 -26.48 0.40 0.09
CA TYR A 50 -27.92 0.47 0.30
C TYR A 50 -28.39 -0.36 1.50
N LEU A 51 -27.88 -1.58 1.66
CA LEU A 51 -28.21 -2.46 2.79
C LEU A 51 -27.70 -1.93 4.13
N THR A 52 -26.57 -1.22 4.15
CA THR A 52 -26.06 -0.57 5.37
C THR A 52 -26.88 0.65 5.76
N GLU A 53 -27.45 1.39 4.82
CA GLU A 53 -28.32 2.55 5.07
C GLU A 53 -29.73 2.15 5.54
N GLU A 54 -30.34 1.10 4.96
CA GLU A 54 -31.72 0.67 5.27
C GLU A 54 -31.81 -0.35 6.42
N GLY A 55 -30.70 -0.84 6.91
CA GLY A 55 -30.62 -1.88 7.94
C GLY A 55 -30.65 -3.30 7.38
N PHE A 56 -29.59 -4.01 7.64
CA PHE A 56 -29.42 -5.42 7.27
C PHE A 56 -30.38 -6.29 8.09
N THR A 57 -31.32 -6.97 7.46
CA THR A 57 -32.21 -7.91 8.15
C THR A 57 -31.84 -9.35 7.79
N GLU A 58 -32.18 -10.30 8.69
CA GLU A 58 -31.95 -11.73 8.46
C GLU A 58 -32.63 -12.23 7.16
N GLY A 59 -33.72 -11.60 6.75
CA GLY A 59 -34.42 -11.86 5.48
C GLY A 59 -33.62 -11.42 4.25
N THR A 60 -32.90 -10.31 4.32
CA THR A 60 -32.03 -9.83 3.23
C THR A 60 -30.82 -10.72 3.03
N VAL A 61 -30.23 -11.26 4.08
CA VAL A 61 -29.15 -12.25 3.98
C VAL A 61 -29.62 -13.56 3.33
N GLY A 62 -30.86 -13.96 3.59
CA GLY A 62 -31.47 -15.15 2.96
C GLY A 62 -31.72 -15.02 1.45
N LEU A 63 -31.83 -13.81 0.90
CA LEU A 63 -32.02 -13.53 -0.53
C LEU A 63 -30.69 -13.56 -1.32
N LEU A 64 -29.54 -13.46 -0.65
CA LEU A 64 -28.22 -13.35 -1.25
C LEU A 64 -27.65 -14.63 -1.90
N PRO A 65 -28.08 -15.88 -1.59
CA PRO A 65 -27.60 -17.10 -2.26
C PRO A 65 -28.00 -17.21 -3.74
N GLY A 66 -28.86 -16.33 -4.25
CA GLY A 66 -29.38 -16.39 -5.61
C GLY A 66 -28.39 -16.08 -6.72
N SER A 67 -27.32 -15.30 -6.46
CA SER A 67 -26.34 -14.97 -7.48
C SER A 67 -25.58 -16.22 -7.96
N LYS A 68 -25.44 -16.36 -9.28
CA LYS A 68 -24.69 -17.45 -9.92
C LYS A 68 -23.21 -17.14 -10.04
N GLU A 69 -22.81 -15.89 -9.88
CA GLU A 69 -21.41 -15.46 -10.03
C GLU A 69 -20.65 -15.59 -8.72
N ASP A 70 -19.58 -16.38 -8.72
CA ASP A 70 -18.79 -16.68 -7.53
C ASP A 70 -18.14 -15.41 -6.91
N SER A 71 -17.77 -14.41 -7.71
CA SER A 71 -17.22 -13.13 -7.23
C SER A 71 -18.23 -12.33 -6.42
N VAL A 72 -19.47 -12.25 -6.90
CA VAL A 72 -20.57 -11.55 -6.21
C VAL A 72 -20.93 -12.27 -4.90
N LYS A 73 -21.04 -13.61 -4.93
CA LYS A 73 -21.28 -14.40 -3.69
C LYS A 73 -20.21 -14.19 -2.65
N THR A 74 -18.94 -14.11 -3.08
CA THR A 74 -17.80 -13.90 -2.18
C THR A 74 -17.94 -12.58 -1.45
N LEU A 75 -18.22 -11.49 -2.15
CA LEU A 75 -18.44 -10.17 -1.57
C LEU A 75 -19.61 -10.15 -0.59
N ILE A 76 -20.74 -10.72 -1.01
CA ILE A 76 -21.96 -10.76 -0.19
C ILE A 76 -21.71 -11.53 1.13
N TRP A 77 -21.06 -12.69 1.07
CA TRP A 77 -20.74 -13.47 2.27
C TRP A 77 -19.70 -12.78 3.16
N TYR A 78 -18.72 -12.12 2.56
CA TYR A 78 -17.76 -11.32 3.31
C TYR A 78 -18.46 -10.20 4.11
N TRP A 79 -19.29 -9.39 3.45
CA TRP A 79 -20.04 -8.32 4.11
C TRP A 79 -21.05 -8.84 5.13
N ALA A 80 -21.70 -9.97 4.87
CA ALA A 80 -22.52 -10.62 5.88
C ALA A 80 -21.69 -11.02 7.11
N GLY A 81 -20.48 -11.51 6.90
CA GLY A 81 -19.52 -11.80 7.97
C GLY A 81 -19.19 -10.59 8.82
N GLU A 82 -18.89 -9.44 8.22
CA GLU A 82 -18.63 -8.17 8.92
C GLU A 82 -19.87 -7.68 9.66
N TRP A 83 -21.03 -7.66 9.00
CA TRP A 83 -22.26 -7.21 9.62
C TRP A 83 -22.63 -8.04 10.87
N TYR A 84 -22.54 -9.36 10.78
CA TYR A 84 -22.77 -10.23 11.95
C TYR A 84 -21.73 -10.04 13.04
N TYR A 85 -20.49 -9.69 12.69
CA TYR A 85 -19.48 -9.31 13.67
C TYR A 85 -19.90 -8.05 14.46
N ASP A 86 -20.34 -7.01 13.75
CA ASP A 86 -20.80 -5.76 14.37
C ASP A 86 -22.07 -5.96 15.22
N ALA A 87 -22.96 -6.86 14.78
CA ALA A 87 -24.12 -7.31 15.55
C ALA A 87 -23.77 -8.21 16.75
N GLN A 88 -22.46 -8.50 16.98
CA GLN A 88 -21.96 -9.39 18.02
C GLN A 88 -22.40 -10.87 17.88
N GLU A 89 -22.92 -11.26 16.71
CA GLU A 89 -23.29 -12.63 16.39
C GLU A 89 -22.11 -13.42 15.80
N TYR A 90 -21.05 -13.59 16.58
CA TYR A 90 -19.75 -14.10 16.13
C TYR A 90 -19.81 -15.48 15.45
N ASN A 91 -20.75 -16.35 15.81
CA ASN A 91 -20.90 -17.65 15.16
C ASN A 91 -21.36 -17.52 13.70
N LYS A 92 -22.31 -16.64 13.44
CA LYS A 92 -22.78 -16.33 12.07
C LYS A 92 -21.70 -15.59 11.28
N SER A 93 -21.00 -14.66 11.91
CA SER A 93 -19.85 -13.97 11.32
C SER A 93 -18.81 -14.98 10.81
N ILE A 94 -18.41 -15.94 11.64
CA ILE A 94 -17.45 -17.00 11.29
C ILE A 94 -17.97 -17.87 10.14
N ASP A 95 -19.26 -18.25 10.15
CA ASP A 95 -19.84 -19.08 9.09
C ASP A 95 -19.80 -18.36 7.73
N TYR A 96 -20.25 -17.11 7.67
CA TYR A 96 -20.26 -16.34 6.43
C TYR A 96 -18.86 -15.98 5.94
N ALA A 97 -17.97 -15.52 6.82
CA ALA A 97 -16.59 -15.21 6.47
C ALA A 97 -15.83 -16.47 5.99
N SER A 98 -16.08 -17.66 6.57
CA SER A 98 -15.47 -18.93 6.12
C SER A 98 -15.95 -19.34 4.73
N LYS A 99 -17.24 -19.13 4.42
CA LYS A 99 -17.79 -19.38 3.08
C LYS A 99 -17.16 -18.42 2.08
N ALA A 100 -17.05 -17.12 2.40
CA ALA A 100 -16.40 -16.13 1.57
C ALA A 100 -14.93 -16.46 1.34
N LEU A 101 -14.19 -16.86 2.38
CA LEU A 101 -12.79 -17.27 2.31
C LEU A 101 -12.58 -18.47 1.37
N THR A 102 -13.44 -19.47 1.48
CA THR A 102 -13.36 -20.66 0.62
C THR A 102 -13.53 -20.28 -0.85
N LEU A 103 -14.45 -19.36 -1.12
CA LEU A 103 -14.77 -18.95 -2.49
C LEU A 103 -13.74 -17.97 -3.03
N SER A 104 -13.23 -17.02 -2.21
CA SER A 104 -12.15 -16.09 -2.60
C SER A 104 -10.87 -16.84 -3.02
N LYS A 105 -10.49 -17.88 -2.27
CA LYS A 105 -9.37 -18.78 -2.62
C LYS A 105 -9.61 -19.48 -3.97
N LYS A 106 -10.83 -19.98 -4.22
CA LYS A 106 -11.20 -20.64 -5.48
C LYS A 106 -11.09 -19.71 -6.70
N ILE A 107 -11.49 -18.43 -6.55
CA ILE A 107 -11.48 -17.45 -7.65
C ILE A 107 -10.20 -16.63 -7.72
N GLY A 108 -9.29 -16.80 -6.76
CA GLY A 108 -8.00 -16.07 -6.69
C GLY A 108 -8.12 -14.61 -6.29
N ALA A 109 -9.19 -14.23 -5.56
CA ALA A 109 -9.43 -12.85 -5.09
C ALA A 109 -8.69 -12.61 -3.76
N LYS A 110 -7.39 -12.34 -3.84
CA LYS A 110 -6.49 -12.22 -2.68
C LYS A 110 -6.85 -11.10 -1.72
N GLU A 111 -7.35 -9.97 -2.22
CA GLU A 111 -7.82 -8.86 -1.39
C GLU A 111 -8.97 -9.29 -0.48
N ILE A 112 -9.98 -9.95 -1.05
CA ILE A 112 -11.13 -10.44 -0.28
C ILE A 112 -10.73 -11.60 0.62
N GLU A 113 -9.81 -12.46 0.19
CA GLU A 113 -9.22 -13.50 1.01
C GLU A 113 -8.62 -12.91 2.29
N CYS A 114 -7.78 -11.87 2.15
CA CYS A 114 -7.17 -11.16 3.26
C CYS A 114 -8.20 -10.52 4.20
N ASP A 115 -9.26 -9.91 3.63
CA ASP A 115 -10.33 -9.28 4.41
C ASP A 115 -11.18 -10.34 5.16
N CYS A 116 -11.44 -11.50 4.55
CA CYS A 116 -12.11 -12.63 5.22
C CYS A 116 -11.27 -13.19 6.39
N ASP A 117 -9.97 -13.38 6.19
CA ASP A 117 -9.06 -13.82 7.24
C ASP A 117 -9.05 -12.83 8.41
N ASN A 118 -9.10 -11.53 8.14
CA ASN A 118 -9.22 -10.50 9.19
C ASN A 118 -10.52 -10.63 9.98
N VAL A 119 -11.68 -10.77 9.30
CA VAL A 119 -12.97 -10.94 9.97
C VAL A 119 -12.96 -12.20 10.84
N LEU A 120 -12.44 -13.31 10.33
CA LEU A 120 -12.31 -14.55 11.09
C LEU A 120 -11.40 -14.38 12.30
N SER A 121 -10.27 -13.69 12.13
CA SER A 121 -9.33 -13.41 13.22
C SER A 121 -10.02 -12.65 14.36
N ILE A 122 -10.69 -11.55 14.07
CA ILE A 122 -11.35 -10.74 15.10
C ILE A 122 -12.57 -11.44 15.71
N ALA A 123 -13.31 -12.23 14.93
CA ALA A 123 -14.46 -13.00 15.43
C ALA A 123 -14.01 -14.14 16.38
N PHE A 124 -12.95 -14.87 16.04
CA PHE A 124 -12.36 -15.87 16.94
C PHE A 124 -11.75 -15.22 18.18
N PHE A 125 -11.14 -14.05 18.07
CA PHE A 125 -10.66 -13.27 19.22
C PHE A 125 -11.79 -12.96 20.20
N ARG A 126 -12.94 -12.49 19.71
CA ARG A 126 -14.12 -12.21 20.53
C ARG A 126 -14.69 -13.45 21.22
N LYS A 127 -14.51 -14.61 20.60
CA LYS A 127 -14.88 -15.91 21.19
C LYS A 127 -13.81 -16.49 22.12
N SER A 128 -12.72 -15.79 22.36
CA SER A 128 -11.56 -16.26 23.13
C SER A 128 -10.87 -17.49 22.54
N ASP A 129 -11.12 -17.82 21.27
CA ASP A 129 -10.35 -18.82 20.51
C ASP A 129 -9.09 -18.15 19.94
N TYR A 130 -8.14 -17.89 20.83
CA TYR A 130 -6.94 -17.12 20.48
C TYR A 130 -6.03 -17.87 19.50
N HIS A 131 -6.09 -19.20 19.48
CA HIS A 131 -5.31 -20.00 18.54
C HIS A 131 -5.74 -19.74 17.10
N LYS A 132 -7.03 -19.90 16.80
CA LYS A 132 -7.55 -19.60 15.46
C LYS A 132 -7.45 -18.11 15.10
N SER A 133 -7.69 -17.25 16.08
CA SER A 133 -7.50 -15.82 15.89
C SER A 133 -6.08 -15.50 15.44
N LEU A 134 -5.07 -16.09 16.06
CA LEU A 134 -3.66 -15.91 15.71
C LEU A 134 -3.35 -16.44 14.32
N GLU A 135 -3.85 -17.64 13.98
CA GLU A 135 -3.68 -18.24 12.64
C GLU A 135 -4.18 -17.29 11.54
N PHE A 136 -5.44 -16.86 11.64
CA PHE A 136 -6.02 -15.95 10.66
C PHE A 136 -5.38 -14.55 10.65
N ALA A 137 -4.96 -14.01 11.81
CA ALA A 137 -4.23 -12.75 11.85
C ALA A 137 -2.89 -12.81 11.11
N GLN A 138 -2.21 -13.95 11.18
CA GLN A 138 -0.94 -14.16 10.49
C GLN A 138 -1.11 -14.33 8.98
N GLU A 139 -2.18 -15.04 8.56
CA GLU A 139 -2.54 -15.13 7.14
C GLU A 139 -2.87 -13.71 6.59
N THR A 140 -3.66 -12.92 7.33
CA THR A 140 -3.95 -11.52 6.98
C THR A 140 -2.67 -10.70 6.85
N LEU A 141 -1.70 -10.85 7.78
CA LEU A 141 -0.43 -10.14 7.74
C LEU A 141 0.40 -10.53 6.52
N ALA A 142 0.48 -11.84 6.24
CA ALA A 142 1.23 -12.37 5.12
C ALA A 142 0.65 -11.87 3.78
N LEU A 143 -0.67 -11.99 3.60
CA LEU A 143 -1.37 -11.51 2.41
C LEU A 143 -1.30 -9.99 2.26
N GLY A 144 -1.47 -9.23 3.35
CA GLY A 144 -1.35 -7.77 3.33
C GLY A 144 0.04 -7.30 2.87
N ARG A 145 1.09 -8.00 3.31
CA ARG A 145 2.47 -7.74 2.86
C ARG A 145 2.69 -8.15 1.40
N GLU A 146 2.12 -9.27 0.95
CA GLU A 146 2.19 -9.71 -0.44
C GLU A 146 1.49 -8.71 -1.38
N LEU A 147 0.31 -8.20 -0.98
CA LEU A 147 -0.46 -7.19 -1.70
C LEU A 147 0.15 -5.78 -1.60
N GLN A 148 1.17 -5.59 -0.76
CA GLN A 148 1.75 -4.28 -0.45
C GLN A 148 0.70 -3.29 0.08
N ASP A 149 -0.30 -3.79 0.80
CA ASP A 149 -1.39 -3.01 1.38
C ASP A 149 -1.12 -2.69 2.85
N ASP A 150 -0.60 -1.50 3.09
CA ASP A 150 -0.28 -1.01 4.42
C ASP A 150 -1.49 -0.96 5.36
N ALA A 151 -2.71 -0.78 4.85
CA ALA A 151 -3.92 -0.74 5.67
C ALA A 151 -4.24 -2.15 6.22
N ARG A 152 -4.19 -3.17 5.36
CA ARG A 152 -4.39 -4.58 5.75
C ARG A 152 -3.30 -5.05 6.73
N VAL A 153 -2.05 -4.67 6.48
CA VAL A 153 -0.94 -4.91 7.41
C VAL A 153 -1.22 -4.29 8.78
N ALA A 154 -1.64 -3.03 8.84
CA ALA A 154 -1.91 -2.35 10.10
C ALA A 154 -3.09 -2.95 10.88
N TYR A 155 -4.13 -3.47 10.21
CA TYR A 155 -5.23 -4.18 10.89
C TYR A 155 -4.74 -5.47 11.54
N SER A 156 -4.03 -6.29 10.79
CA SER A 156 -3.49 -7.54 11.29
C SER A 156 -2.53 -7.33 12.47
N LEU A 157 -1.63 -6.37 12.36
CA LEU A 157 -0.70 -6.02 13.45
C LEU A 157 -1.45 -5.58 14.72
N ASN A 158 -2.55 -4.83 14.58
CA ASN A 158 -3.38 -4.46 15.74
C ASN A 158 -4.06 -5.68 16.38
N THR A 159 -4.56 -6.62 15.59
CA THR A 159 -5.16 -7.85 16.09
C THR A 159 -4.12 -8.74 16.78
N LEU A 160 -2.93 -8.89 16.17
CA LEU A 160 -1.80 -9.60 16.78
C LEU A 160 -1.38 -8.98 18.11
N ALA A 161 -1.35 -7.64 18.19
CA ALA A 161 -1.05 -6.93 19.44
C ALA A 161 -2.11 -7.24 20.54
N GLY A 162 -3.39 -7.26 20.16
CA GLY A 162 -4.49 -7.63 21.07
C GLY A 162 -4.39 -9.10 21.53
N ILE A 163 -4.04 -10.02 20.63
CA ILE A 163 -3.83 -11.44 20.98
C ILE A 163 -2.66 -11.57 21.95
N CYS A 164 -1.54 -10.87 21.70
CA CYS A 164 -0.39 -10.86 22.62
C CYS A 164 -0.76 -10.33 24.00
N LEU A 165 -1.58 -9.28 24.06
CA LEU A 165 -2.09 -8.73 25.32
C LEU A 165 -2.94 -9.77 26.05
N ALA A 166 -3.91 -10.39 25.39
CA ALA A 166 -4.78 -11.42 25.95
C ALA A 166 -3.99 -12.67 26.43
N SER A 167 -2.90 -13.00 25.74
CA SER A 167 -2.01 -14.13 26.06
C SER A 167 -0.92 -13.78 27.07
N LYS A 168 -1.01 -12.63 27.73
CA LYS A 168 0.00 -12.15 28.70
C LYS A 168 1.43 -12.03 28.15
N GLN A 169 1.55 -11.70 26.87
CA GLN A 169 2.81 -11.44 26.17
C GLN A 169 2.88 -9.98 25.69
N PRO A 170 2.67 -8.98 26.55
CA PRO A 170 2.54 -7.58 26.12
C PRO A 170 3.83 -7.04 25.47
N ALA A 171 5.00 -7.55 25.83
CA ALA A 171 6.26 -7.13 25.22
C ALA A 171 6.35 -7.46 23.72
N GLU A 172 5.76 -8.56 23.27
CA GLU A 172 5.60 -8.86 21.84
C GLU A 172 4.52 -7.98 21.22
N GLY A 173 3.43 -7.73 21.94
CA GLY A 173 2.35 -6.84 21.51
C GLY A 173 2.82 -5.42 21.21
N VAL A 174 3.79 -4.91 22.00
CA VAL A 174 4.41 -3.60 21.75
C VAL A 174 5.04 -3.52 20.36
N LYS A 175 5.74 -4.56 19.91
CA LYS A 175 6.38 -4.56 18.58
C LYS A 175 5.35 -4.42 17.47
N TYR A 176 4.27 -5.20 17.54
CA TYR A 176 3.21 -5.16 16.55
C TYR A 176 2.47 -3.80 16.54
N ILE A 177 2.11 -3.30 17.73
CA ILE A 177 1.33 -2.06 17.79
C ILE A 177 2.14 -0.82 17.36
N LEU A 178 3.44 -0.76 17.64
CA LEU A 178 4.30 0.33 17.20
C LEU A 178 4.51 0.31 15.68
N GLU A 179 4.61 -0.86 15.05
CA GLU A 179 4.64 -1.00 13.59
C GLU A 179 3.32 -0.51 12.98
N ALA A 180 2.16 -0.88 13.56
CA ALA A 180 0.85 -0.43 13.11
C ALA A 180 0.66 1.09 13.25
N ILE A 181 1.15 1.69 14.34
CA ILE A 181 1.13 3.14 14.57
C ILE A 181 1.96 3.85 13.48
N ASN A 182 3.18 3.41 13.22
CA ASN A 182 4.05 3.98 12.20
C ASN A 182 3.40 3.98 10.80
N ILE A 183 2.71 2.90 10.45
CA ILE A 183 1.95 2.81 9.20
C ILE A 183 0.85 3.88 9.15
N CYS A 184 0.02 3.98 10.20
CA CYS A 184 -1.07 4.95 10.25
C CYS A 184 -0.57 6.41 10.24
N GLU A 185 0.54 6.71 10.89
CA GLU A 185 1.18 8.04 10.87
C GLU A 185 1.64 8.41 9.46
N ARG A 186 2.26 7.50 8.73
CA ARG A 186 2.66 7.71 7.34
C ARG A 186 1.47 7.96 6.43
N GLN A 187 0.37 7.25 6.65
CA GLN A 187 -0.89 7.40 5.90
C GLN A 187 -1.70 8.62 6.31
N LYS A 188 -1.37 9.27 7.44
CA LYS A 188 -2.13 10.38 8.06
C LYS A 188 -3.58 10.00 8.37
N ASP A 189 -3.85 8.73 8.66
CA ASP A 189 -5.18 8.23 9.01
C ASP A 189 -5.41 8.39 10.52
N SER A 190 -5.94 9.56 10.90
CA SER A 190 -6.15 9.92 12.31
C SER A 190 -7.12 8.98 13.01
N LEU A 191 -8.17 8.49 12.33
CA LEU A 191 -9.16 7.61 12.94
C LEU A 191 -8.55 6.26 13.32
N LYS A 192 -7.84 5.65 12.37
CA LYS A 192 -7.14 4.39 12.62
C LYS A 192 -6.02 4.57 13.63
N LEU A 193 -5.32 5.69 13.61
CA LEU A 193 -4.28 6.03 14.59
C LEU A 193 -4.83 6.08 16.02
N ALA A 194 -6.00 6.69 16.26
CA ALA A 194 -6.64 6.71 17.57
C ALA A 194 -6.95 5.31 18.11
N VAL A 195 -7.33 4.37 17.24
CA VAL A 195 -7.56 2.96 17.62
C VAL A 195 -6.24 2.31 18.07
N ARG A 196 -5.14 2.51 17.32
CA ARG A 196 -3.82 1.94 17.61
C ARG A 196 -3.24 2.54 18.90
N TYR A 197 -3.39 3.84 19.11
CA TYR A 197 -3.00 4.47 20.37
C TYR A 197 -3.77 3.89 21.56
N GLY A 198 -5.09 3.62 21.41
CA GLY A 198 -5.85 2.95 22.47
C GLY A 198 -5.34 1.54 22.78
N MET A 199 -4.98 0.76 21.77
CA MET A 199 -4.37 -0.57 21.97
C MET A 199 -3.01 -0.46 22.63
N ALA A 200 -2.16 0.49 22.19
CA ALA A 200 -0.86 0.75 22.82
C ALA A 200 -1.03 1.11 24.31
N ALA A 201 -2.01 1.93 24.64
CA ALA A 201 -2.33 2.30 26.02
C ALA A 201 -2.64 1.07 26.89
N GLU A 202 -3.45 0.14 26.40
CA GLU A 202 -3.78 -1.10 27.11
C GLU A 202 -2.56 -2.00 27.30
N ILE A 203 -1.72 -2.13 26.27
CA ILE A 203 -0.49 -2.93 26.33
C ILE A 203 0.48 -2.32 27.35
N TYR A 204 0.75 -1.01 27.29
CA TYR A 204 1.65 -0.36 28.26
C TYR A 204 1.07 -0.39 29.68
N HIS A 205 -0.26 -0.29 29.84
CA HIS A 205 -0.90 -0.47 31.14
C HIS A 205 -0.61 -1.86 31.71
N SER A 206 -0.76 -2.92 30.91
CA SER A 206 -0.51 -4.30 31.33
C SER A 206 0.95 -4.58 31.68
N MET A 207 1.90 -3.78 31.13
CA MET A 207 3.32 -3.83 31.44
C MET A 207 3.69 -3.05 32.71
N GLY A 208 2.74 -2.32 33.32
CA GLY A 208 3.00 -1.44 34.43
C GLY A 208 3.59 -0.06 34.05
N GLU A 209 3.72 0.21 32.73
CA GLU A 209 4.22 1.48 32.22
C GLU A 209 3.08 2.53 32.13
N HIS A 210 2.51 2.87 33.28
CA HIS A 210 1.26 3.63 33.37
C HIS A 210 1.35 5.06 32.82
N GLU A 211 2.51 5.72 32.88
CA GLU A 211 2.68 7.04 32.28
C GLU A 211 2.59 6.98 30.76
N LYS A 212 3.23 5.97 30.11
CA LYS A 212 3.09 5.77 28.67
C LYS A 212 1.65 5.42 28.30
N SER A 213 0.98 4.57 29.09
CA SER A 213 -0.43 4.25 28.90
C SER A 213 -1.29 5.52 28.91
N LEU A 214 -1.06 6.41 29.87
CA LEU A 214 -1.76 7.68 29.98
C LEU A 214 -1.52 8.59 28.75
N ASP A 215 -0.27 8.68 28.30
CA ASP A 215 0.08 9.49 27.12
C ASP A 215 -0.59 8.97 25.85
N TYR A 216 -0.53 7.66 25.58
CA TYR A 216 -1.19 7.07 24.42
C TYR A 216 -2.72 7.20 24.49
N SER A 217 -3.33 7.01 25.68
CA SER A 217 -4.77 7.21 25.87
C SER A 217 -5.17 8.65 25.59
N ARG A 218 -4.38 9.62 26.05
CA ARG A 218 -4.61 11.05 25.81
C ARG A 218 -4.55 11.39 24.33
N HIS A 219 -3.53 10.93 23.61
CA HIS A 219 -3.45 11.14 22.17
C HIS A 219 -4.66 10.57 21.43
N ALA A 220 -5.13 9.38 21.83
CA ALA A 220 -6.33 8.77 21.25
C ALA A 220 -7.59 9.57 21.60
N TYR A 221 -7.70 10.08 22.83
CA TYR A 221 -8.79 10.95 23.27
C TYR A 221 -8.85 12.24 22.46
N ASP A 222 -7.73 12.94 22.32
CA ASP A 222 -7.63 14.21 21.60
C ASP A 222 -8.08 14.07 20.14
N ILE A 223 -7.67 12.98 19.47
CA ILE A 223 -8.09 12.69 18.11
C ILE A 223 -9.61 12.46 18.05
N ASN A 224 -10.14 11.57 18.90
CA ASN A 224 -11.57 11.25 18.90
C ASN A 224 -12.43 12.49 19.22
N LYS A 225 -12.03 13.30 20.20
CA LYS A 225 -12.73 14.54 20.58
C LYS A 225 -12.72 15.57 19.45
N LYS A 226 -11.57 15.74 18.78
CA LYS A 226 -11.45 16.63 17.62
C LYS A 226 -12.33 16.18 16.44
N MET A 227 -12.58 14.88 16.31
CA MET A 227 -13.43 14.31 15.27
C MET A 227 -14.93 14.26 15.66
N GLY A 228 -15.31 14.69 16.87
CA GLY A 228 -16.68 14.63 17.35
C GLY A 228 -17.18 13.22 17.69
N LEU A 229 -16.26 12.27 17.93
CA LEU A 229 -16.57 10.88 18.28
C LEU A 229 -16.62 10.74 19.81
N ASP A 230 -17.65 11.31 20.43
CA ASP A 230 -17.76 11.43 21.89
C ASP A 230 -17.83 10.07 22.59
N ASP A 231 -18.50 9.08 22.02
CA ASP A 231 -18.54 7.69 22.50
C ASP A 231 -17.14 7.05 22.54
N LYS A 232 -16.35 7.24 21.48
CA LYS A 232 -14.98 6.74 21.40
C LYS A 232 -14.04 7.52 22.31
N ALA A 233 -14.24 8.83 22.44
CA ALA A 233 -13.51 9.66 23.40
C ALA A 233 -13.76 9.19 24.85
N ALA A 234 -15.00 8.85 25.20
CA ALA A 234 -15.37 8.34 26.52
C ALA A 234 -14.66 7.00 26.84
N ILE A 235 -14.49 6.10 25.85
CA ILE A 235 -13.67 4.89 26.03
C ILE A 235 -12.22 5.26 26.38
N ARG A 236 -11.64 6.30 25.75
CA ARG A 236 -10.28 6.74 26.04
C ARG A 236 -10.16 7.35 27.44
N LEU A 237 -11.18 8.07 27.91
CA LEU A 237 -11.24 8.53 29.30
C LEU A 237 -11.21 7.38 30.30
N SER A 238 -11.89 6.26 30.03
CA SER A 238 -11.79 5.04 30.84
C SER A 238 -10.36 4.46 30.85
N GLN A 239 -9.67 4.45 29.70
CA GLN A 239 -8.28 3.99 29.63
C GLN A 239 -7.33 4.94 30.40
N MET A 240 -7.53 6.25 30.26
CA MET A 240 -6.80 7.25 31.07
C MET A 240 -7.03 7.03 32.56
N ALA A 241 -8.30 6.81 32.97
CA ALA A 241 -8.64 6.57 34.37
C ALA A 241 -7.96 5.29 34.90
N ALA A 242 -7.89 4.21 34.13
CA ALA A 242 -7.15 3.01 34.52
C ALA A 242 -5.68 3.30 34.83
N ALA A 243 -5.02 4.06 33.95
CA ALA A 243 -3.64 4.48 34.16
C ALA A 243 -3.49 5.42 35.38
N GLN A 244 -4.40 6.38 35.54
CA GLN A 244 -4.43 7.31 36.67
C GLN A 244 -4.64 6.58 38.01
N ILE A 245 -5.54 5.59 38.06
CA ILE A 245 -5.75 4.75 39.26
C ILE A 245 -4.42 4.03 39.64
N SER A 246 -3.76 3.44 38.65
CA SER A 246 -2.49 2.73 38.88
C SER A 246 -1.36 3.67 39.32
N LEU A 247 -1.42 4.94 38.93
CA LEU A 247 -0.51 6.00 39.36
C LEU A 247 -0.90 6.64 40.71
N GLY A 248 -2.01 6.20 41.35
CA GLY A 248 -2.53 6.77 42.57
C GLY A 248 -3.20 8.15 42.41
N ARG A 249 -3.49 8.57 41.18
CA ARG A 249 -4.12 9.87 40.84
C ARG A 249 -5.65 9.72 40.82
N TYR A 250 -6.21 9.36 41.98
CA TYR A 250 -7.64 8.98 42.10
C TYR A 250 -8.61 10.10 41.76
N ASP A 251 -8.31 11.35 42.09
CA ASP A 251 -9.18 12.49 41.79
C ASP A 251 -9.23 12.79 40.28
N ASP A 252 -8.11 12.68 39.58
CA ASP A 252 -8.06 12.81 38.12
C ASP A 252 -8.83 11.68 37.45
N ALA A 253 -8.69 10.44 37.95
CA ALA A 253 -9.39 9.27 37.45
C ALA A 253 -10.91 9.41 37.63
N GLU A 254 -11.36 9.82 38.84
CA GLU A 254 -12.81 10.06 39.12
C GLU A 254 -13.39 11.10 38.16
N LYS A 255 -12.67 12.21 37.92
CA LYS A 255 -13.09 13.24 36.95
C LYS A 255 -13.22 12.67 35.54
N SER A 256 -12.23 11.89 35.08
CA SER A 256 -12.27 11.26 33.76
C SER A 256 -13.48 10.32 33.63
N LEU A 257 -13.78 9.54 34.66
CA LEU A 257 -14.90 8.58 34.63
C LEU A 257 -16.27 9.27 34.72
N LEU A 258 -16.38 10.35 35.50
CA LEU A 258 -17.62 11.14 35.56
C LEU A 258 -17.94 11.81 34.21
N GLU A 259 -16.93 12.16 33.43
CA GLU A 259 -17.11 12.64 32.03
C GLU A 259 -17.50 11.49 31.10
N ALA A 260 -16.92 10.30 31.26
CA ALA A 260 -17.11 9.17 30.35
C ALA A 260 -18.49 8.49 30.53
N LEU A 261 -18.94 8.29 31.76
CA LEU A 261 -20.15 7.51 32.07
C LEU A 261 -21.41 7.96 31.32
N PRO A 262 -21.80 9.27 31.34
CA PRO A 262 -23.00 9.72 30.64
C PRO A 262 -22.91 9.55 29.10
N GLU A 263 -21.74 9.73 28.52
CA GLU A 263 -21.56 9.58 27.06
C GLU A 263 -21.64 8.11 26.63
N LEU A 264 -21.10 7.19 27.44
CA LEU A 264 -21.20 5.75 27.19
C LEU A 264 -22.65 5.25 27.36
N GLU A 265 -23.37 5.72 28.37
CA GLU A 265 -24.78 5.38 28.58
C GLU A 265 -25.65 5.89 27.43
N LYS A 266 -25.49 7.15 27.02
CA LYS A 266 -26.17 7.76 25.88
C LYS A 266 -25.90 7.01 24.57
N ALA A 267 -24.66 6.52 24.36
CA ALA A 267 -24.28 5.73 23.20
C ALA A 267 -24.74 4.27 23.26
N GLY A 268 -25.32 3.82 24.37
CA GLY A 268 -25.69 2.41 24.59
C GLY A 268 -24.49 1.46 24.75
N ASN A 269 -23.29 2.00 24.95
CA ASN A 269 -22.08 1.19 25.13
C ASN A 269 -21.99 0.70 26.59
N MET A 270 -22.90 -0.20 26.96
CA MET A 270 -23.01 -0.70 28.31
C MET A 270 -21.78 -1.49 28.78
N GLN A 271 -21.04 -2.10 27.88
CA GLN A 271 -19.81 -2.81 28.26
C GLN A 271 -18.73 -1.84 28.76
N SER A 272 -18.44 -0.79 28.01
CA SER A 272 -17.47 0.24 28.43
C SER A 272 -18.00 1.03 29.66
N TRP A 273 -19.29 1.26 29.73
CA TRP A 273 -19.93 1.85 30.90
C TRP A 273 -19.68 1.00 32.16
N ALA A 274 -19.85 -0.31 32.08
CA ALA A 274 -19.62 -1.21 33.22
C ALA A 274 -18.14 -1.28 33.62
N ILE A 275 -17.21 -1.15 32.65
CA ILE A 275 -15.77 -1.02 32.94
C ILE A 275 -15.53 0.25 33.77
N CYS A 276 -16.14 1.39 33.39
CA CYS A 276 -16.06 2.63 34.17
C CYS A 276 -16.65 2.46 35.59
N CYS A 277 -17.73 1.70 35.72
CA CYS A 277 -18.31 1.38 37.05
C CYS A 277 -17.33 0.57 37.89
N ASN A 278 -16.69 -0.46 37.37
CA ASN A 278 -15.65 -1.18 38.10
C ASN A 278 -14.51 -0.22 38.56
N GLN A 279 -14.04 0.65 37.68
CA GLN A 279 -13.00 1.64 38.00
C GLN A 279 -13.46 2.64 39.07
N MET A 280 -14.71 3.10 39.02
CA MET A 280 -15.32 3.94 40.09
C MET A 280 -15.39 3.18 41.41
N GLY A 281 -15.75 1.90 41.36
CA GLY A 281 -15.73 1.04 42.55
C GLY A 281 -14.33 0.94 43.17
N ASP A 282 -13.30 0.78 42.35
CA ASP A 282 -11.89 0.77 42.80
C ASP A 282 -11.49 2.10 43.46
N ILE A 283 -11.89 3.25 42.90
CA ILE A 283 -11.65 4.57 43.48
C ILE A 283 -12.38 4.73 44.82
N CYS A 284 -13.64 4.31 44.89
CA CYS A 284 -14.43 4.35 46.13
C CYS A 284 -13.78 3.51 47.24
N LEU A 285 -13.27 2.30 46.91
CA LEU A 285 -12.49 1.48 47.86
C LEU A 285 -11.26 2.20 48.39
N GLN A 286 -10.51 2.87 47.53
CA GLN A 286 -9.33 3.65 47.94
C GLN A 286 -9.72 4.84 48.85
N LYS A 287 -10.87 5.45 48.58
CA LYS A 287 -11.42 6.53 49.40
C LYS A 287 -12.17 6.03 50.64
N ARG A 288 -12.23 4.72 50.88
CA ARG A 288 -12.95 4.03 51.99
C ARG A 288 -14.46 4.25 51.98
N ASP A 289 -15.01 4.52 50.80
CA ASP A 289 -16.47 4.65 50.59
C ASP A 289 -17.00 3.29 50.08
N ASN A 290 -17.13 2.36 51.04
CA ASN A 290 -17.49 0.97 50.71
C ASN A 290 -18.92 0.86 50.17
N ASP A 291 -19.84 1.69 50.62
CA ASP A 291 -21.24 1.65 50.17
C ASP A 291 -21.35 2.00 48.68
N ARG A 292 -20.73 3.10 48.24
CA ARG A 292 -20.68 3.45 46.82
C ARG A 292 -19.87 2.44 45.99
N ALA A 293 -18.82 1.87 46.56
CA ALA A 293 -18.06 0.80 45.89
C ALA A 293 -18.96 -0.41 45.57
N VAL A 294 -19.78 -0.86 46.53
CA VAL A 294 -20.75 -1.96 46.34
C VAL A 294 -21.74 -1.64 45.22
N GLU A 295 -22.31 -0.41 45.21
CA GLU A 295 -23.26 0.02 44.17
C GLU A 295 -22.64 -0.07 42.77
N TYR A 296 -21.46 0.50 42.61
CA TYR A 296 -20.74 0.49 41.30
C TYR A 296 -20.38 -0.93 40.86
N PHE A 297 -19.79 -1.77 41.72
CA PHE A 297 -19.44 -3.12 41.36
C PHE A 297 -20.66 -4.00 41.05
N ARG A 298 -21.78 -3.83 41.78
CA ARG A 298 -23.03 -4.56 41.47
C ARG A 298 -23.60 -4.15 40.10
N SER A 299 -23.57 -2.86 39.80
CA SER A 299 -24.00 -2.34 38.50
C SER A 299 -23.15 -2.92 37.36
N ALA A 300 -21.84 -2.96 37.53
CA ALA A 300 -20.91 -3.58 36.57
C ALA A 300 -21.14 -5.09 36.43
N LEU A 301 -21.27 -5.80 37.56
CA LEU A 301 -21.49 -7.25 37.62
C LEU A 301 -22.73 -7.68 36.84
N LYS A 302 -23.82 -6.91 36.96
CA LYS A 302 -25.05 -7.18 36.20
C LYS A 302 -24.77 -7.16 34.69
N VAL A 303 -24.17 -6.10 34.18
CA VAL A 303 -23.88 -5.95 32.76
C VAL A 303 -22.93 -7.05 32.25
N PHE A 304 -21.85 -7.33 32.97
CA PHE A 304 -20.89 -8.36 32.57
C PHE A 304 -21.46 -9.78 32.60
N THR A 305 -22.44 -10.02 33.51
CA THR A 305 -23.16 -11.30 33.55
C THR A 305 -24.08 -11.45 32.34
N GLU A 306 -24.82 -10.40 31.96
CA GLU A 306 -25.68 -10.39 30.76
C GLU A 306 -24.86 -10.54 29.46
N LYS A 307 -23.67 -9.94 29.40
CA LYS A 307 -22.77 -9.98 28.23
C LYS A 307 -21.87 -11.20 28.18
N GLY A 308 -21.78 -12.00 29.25
CA GLY A 308 -20.88 -13.15 29.34
C GLY A 308 -19.40 -12.77 29.43
N ASP A 309 -19.06 -11.53 29.85
CA ASP A 309 -17.70 -11.06 30.01
C ASP A 309 -17.07 -11.59 31.31
N ALA A 310 -16.50 -12.76 31.25
CA ALA A 310 -15.93 -13.46 32.40
C ALA A 310 -14.77 -12.69 33.05
N TYR A 311 -13.93 -12.00 32.26
CA TYR A 311 -12.80 -11.26 32.77
C TYR A 311 -13.25 -10.09 33.67
N ASN A 312 -14.08 -9.20 33.13
CA ASN A 312 -14.57 -8.03 33.86
C ASN A 312 -15.55 -8.44 34.97
N LYS A 313 -16.31 -9.53 34.79
CA LYS A 313 -17.14 -10.14 35.84
C LYS A 313 -16.29 -10.56 37.03
N SER A 314 -15.12 -11.17 36.79
CA SER A 314 -14.22 -11.56 37.89
C SER A 314 -13.72 -10.36 38.67
N HIS A 315 -13.41 -9.24 37.98
CA HIS A 315 -13.03 -7.98 38.65
C HIS A 315 -14.15 -7.46 39.57
N SER A 316 -15.40 -7.42 39.08
CA SER A 316 -16.55 -7.01 39.90
C SER A 316 -16.71 -7.86 41.15
N HIS A 317 -16.59 -9.21 41.03
CA HIS A 317 -16.64 -10.09 42.18
C HIS A 317 -15.50 -9.83 43.18
N TYR A 318 -14.29 -9.60 42.70
CA TYR A 318 -13.16 -9.25 43.57
C TYR A 318 -13.35 -7.92 44.27
N GLY A 319 -13.87 -6.90 43.57
CA GLY A 319 -14.21 -5.62 44.15
C GLY A 319 -15.27 -5.73 45.23
N LEU A 320 -16.37 -6.47 44.96
CA LEU A 320 -17.44 -6.74 45.93
C LEU A 320 -16.91 -7.49 47.15
N SER A 321 -16.05 -8.49 46.96
CA SER A 321 -15.46 -9.22 48.09
C SER A 321 -14.73 -8.30 49.06
N LYS A 322 -14.06 -7.25 48.57
CA LYS A 322 -13.38 -6.25 49.41
C LYS A 322 -14.32 -5.24 50.05
N ALA A 323 -15.30 -4.74 49.27
CA ALA A 323 -16.20 -3.70 49.72
C ALA A 323 -17.17 -4.21 50.81
N LEU A 324 -17.56 -5.50 50.76
CA LEU A 324 -18.53 -6.10 51.67
C LEU A 324 -17.93 -6.58 53.00
N ILE A 325 -16.62 -6.74 53.10
CA ILE A 325 -15.97 -7.24 54.35
C ILE A 325 -16.47 -6.50 55.61
N PRO A 326 -16.60 -5.15 55.62
CA PRO A 326 -17.06 -4.47 56.83
C PRO A 326 -18.54 -4.66 57.16
N HIS A 327 -19.36 -5.03 56.20
CA HIS A 327 -20.82 -5.04 56.32
C HIS A 327 -21.44 -6.45 56.27
N ASN A 328 -20.91 -7.32 55.41
CA ASN A 328 -21.43 -8.69 55.21
C ASN A 328 -20.30 -9.60 54.77
N SER A 329 -19.61 -10.20 55.73
CA SER A 329 -18.47 -11.09 55.48
C SER A 329 -18.86 -12.38 54.76
N ASP A 330 -20.07 -12.91 54.93
CA ASP A 330 -20.51 -14.14 54.26
C ASP A 330 -20.70 -13.91 52.76
N GLU A 331 -21.34 -12.83 52.37
CA GLU A 331 -21.47 -12.42 50.97
C GLU A 331 -20.11 -12.08 50.36
N ALA A 332 -19.21 -11.43 51.11
CA ALA A 332 -17.85 -11.15 50.71
C ALA A 332 -17.09 -12.43 50.34
N VAL A 333 -17.24 -13.49 51.15
CA VAL A 333 -16.63 -14.81 50.90
C VAL A 333 -17.21 -15.46 49.65
N GLU A 334 -18.53 -15.40 49.45
CA GLU A 334 -19.19 -15.91 48.25
C GLU A 334 -18.64 -15.24 46.96
N HIS A 335 -18.53 -13.93 46.95
CA HIS A 335 -17.94 -13.19 45.85
C HIS A 335 -16.45 -13.57 45.62
N LEU A 336 -15.68 -13.80 46.67
CA LEU A 336 -14.30 -14.22 46.54
C LEU A 336 -14.20 -15.62 45.92
N MET A 337 -15.10 -16.55 46.28
CA MET A 337 -15.18 -17.90 45.69
C MET A 337 -15.54 -17.82 44.19
N GLN A 338 -16.50 -16.96 43.81
CA GLN A 338 -16.84 -16.75 42.40
C GLN A 338 -15.66 -16.16 41.61
N TYR A 339 -14.94 -15.20 42.18
CA TYR A 339 -13.72 -14.63 41.58
C TYR A 339 -12.69 -15.75 41.31
N THR A 340 -12.41 -16.59 42.32
CA THR A 340 -11.42 -17.69 42.21
C THR A 340 -11.81 -18.67 41.12
N HIS A 341 -13.08 -19.09 41.10
CA HIS A 341 -13.58 -20.04 40.10
C HIS A 341 -13.45 -19.49 38.67
N ILE A 342 -13.84 -18.23 38.45
CA ILE A 342 -13.75 -17.59 37.12
C ILE A 342 -12.28 -17.45 36.73
N LYS A 343 -11.42 -17.07 37.67
CA LYS A 343 -9.99 -16.89 37.42
C LYS A 343 -9.31 -18.20 36.99
N ASP A 344 -9.59 -19.29 37.68
CA ASP A 344 -9.02 -20.59 37.34
C ASP A 344 -9.47 -21.04 35.95
N SER A 345 -10.73 -20.80 35.58
CA SER A 345 -11.24 -21.08 34.23
C SER A 345 -10.60 -20.23 33.12
N LEU A 346 -10.27 -18.99 33.39
CA LEU A 346 -9.69 -18.06 32.40
C LEU A 346 -8.20 -18.32 32.14
N TYR A 347 -7.50 -18.99 33.06
CA TYR A 347 -6.06 -19.12 33.02
C TYR A 347 -5.59 -20.55 32.77
N ASP A 348 -6.32 -21.31 31.97
CA ASP A 348 -5.94 -22.67 31.62
C ASP A 348 -4.54 -22.73 30.99
N SER A 349 -3.67 -23.59 31.53
CA SER A 349 -2.26 -23.66 31.13
C SER A 349 -2.07 -24.11 29.67
N GLU A 350 -3.02 -24.89 29.13
CA GLU A 350 -2.98 -25.36 27.73
C GLU A 350 -3.00 -24.24 26.71
N MET A 351 -3.76 -23.16 26.98
CA MET A 351 -3.84 -22.02 26.06
C MET A 351 -2.51 -21.27 25.94
N ASN A 352 -1.85 -21.07 27.08
CA ASN A 352 -0.54 -20.38 27.09
C ASN A 352 0.55 -21.24 26.44
N GLN A 353 0.51 -22.55 26.58
CA GLN A 353 1.46 -23.46 25.97
C GLN A 353 1.29 -23.54 24.45
N GLY A 354 0.06 -23.71 23.97
CA GLY A 354 -0.24 -23.75 22.54
C GLY A 354 0.16 -22.44 21.81
N LEU A 355 -0.10 -21.29 22.44
CA LEU A 355 0.27 -20.00 21.88
C LEU A 355 1.79 -19.79 21.83
N ASN A 356 2.51 -20.25 22.85
CA ASN A 356 3.96 -20.19 22.90
C ASN A 356 4.61 -21.07 21.82
N GLU A 357 4.10 -22.28 21.63
CA GLU A 357 4.57 -23.19 20.58
C GLU A 357 4.30 -22.63 19.19
N TYR A 358 3.11 -22.06 18.97
CA TYR A 358 2.75 -21.44 17.68
C TYR A 358 3.62 -20.22 17.37
N ASN A 359 3.82 -19.33 18.33
CA ASN A 359 4.70 -18.18 18.19
C ASN A 359 6.17 -18.57 17.94
N ALA A 360 6.61 -19.68 18.55
CA ALA A 360 7.95 -20.21 18.31
C ALA A 360 8.09 -20.74 16.87
N ARG A 361 7.09 -21.47 16.35
CA ARG A 361 7.07 -21.94 14.96
C ARG A 361 7.07 -20.79 13.98
N TYR A 362 6.21 -19.79 14.19
CA TYR A 362 6.10 -18.61 13.32
C TYR A 362 7.38 -17.78 13.29
N ARG A 363 8.01 -17.55 14.46
CA ARG A 363 9.33 -16.89 14.51
C ARG A 363 10.39 -17.66 13.73
N ASN A 364 10.41 -18.97 13.87
CA ASN A 364 11.35 -19.81 13.13
C ASN A 364 11.09 -19.75 11.62
N GLU A 365 9.83 -19.70 11.21
CA GLU A 365 9.43 -19.61 9.80
C GLU A 365 9.76 -18.22 9.21
N GLN A 366 9.51 -17.15 9.95
CA GLN A 366 9.95 -15.79 9.54
C GLN A 366 11.47 -15.70 9.42
N ILE A 367 12.22 -16.19 10.41
CA ILE A 367 13.68 -16.20 10.37
C ILE A 367 14.18 -17.02 9.18
N THR A 368 13.53 -18.14 8.89
CA THR A 368 13.87 -19.00 7.74
C THR A 368 13.57 -18.28 6.42
N ASN A 369 12.40 -17.66 6.29
CA ASN A 369 12.00 -16.90 5.10
C ASN A 369 12.90 -15.67 4.87
N GLU A 370 13.22 -14.91 5.91
CA GLU A 370 14.18 -13.80 5.82
C GLU A 370 15.57 -14.28 5.42
N ARG A 371 16.02 -15.38 6.00
CA ARG A 371 17.30 -16.00 5.64
C ARG A 371 17.31 -16.46 4.19
N ASP A 372 16.24 -17.11 3.73
CA ASP A 372 16.12 -17.60 2.36
C ASP A 372 15.98 -16.45 1.36
N HIS A 373 15.28 -15.38 1.71
CA HIS A 373 15.22 -14.15 0.92
C HIS A 373 16.60 -13.48 0.81
N HIS A 374 17.34 -13.39 1.92
CA HIS A 374 18.72 -12.88 1.92
C HIS A 374 19.68 -13.77 1.12
N LEU A 375 19.55 -15.10 1.22
CA LEU A 375 20.35 -16.05 0.44
C LEU A 375 20.02 -15.95 -1.05
N ASN A 376 18.76 -15.84 -1.42
CA ASN A 376 18.33 -15.68 -2.81
C ASN A 376 18.78 -14.34 -3.39
N SER A 377 18.73 -13.26 -2.60
CA SER A 377 19.26 -11.96 -3.01
C SER A 377 20.78 -12.02 -3.23
N LYS A 378 21.53 -12.65 -2.32
CA LYS A 378 22.97 -12.86 -2.49
C LYS A 378 23.28 -13.74 -3.70
N ARG A 379 22.49 -14.80 -3.94
CA ARG A 379 22.63 -15.65 -5.14
C ARG A 379 22.36 -14.84 -6.43
N LYS A 380 21.32 -14.00 -6.47
CA LYS A 380 21.04 -13.12 -7.62
C LYS A 380 22.20 -12.17 -7.89
N ILE A 381 22.73 -11.52 -6.85
CA ILE A 381 23.90 -10.61 -6.97
C ILE A 381 25.13 -11.39 -7.51
N LEU A 382 25.40 -12.58 -6.98
CA LEU A 382 26.48 -13.43 -7.44
C LEU A 382 26.32 -13.82 -8.92
N TRP A 383 25.13 -14.26 -9.33
CA TRP A 383 24.86 -14.61 -10.73
C TRP A 383 24.97 -13.40 -11.67
N CYS A 384 24.50 -12.22 -11.24
CA CYS A 384 24.69 -10.98 -12.00
C CYS A 384 26.18 -10.62 -12.12
N GLY A 385 26.97 -10.81 -11.05
CA GLY A 385 28.42 -10.62 -11.07
C GLY A 385 29.11 -11.58 -12.03
N ILE A 386 28.78 -12.87 -11.99
CA ILE A 386 29.33 -13.89 -12.91
C ILE A 386 28.96 -13.55 -14.36
N ALA A 387 27.70 -13.15 -14.62
CA ALA A 387 27.28 -12.76 -15.97
C ALA A 387 28.05 -11.51 -16.47
N ALA A 388 28.26 -10.51 -15.61
CA ALA A 388 29.07 -9.33 -15.96
C ALA A 388 30.53 -9.68 -16.28
N VAL A 389 31.16 -10.55 -15.50
CA VAL A 389 32.51 -11.03 -15.76
C VAL A 389 32.56 -11.82 -17.05
N ALA A 390 31.58 -12.69 -17.32
CA ALA A 390 31.50 -13.44 -18.58
C ALA A 390 31.35 -12.52 -19.81
N LEU A 391 30.51 -11.45 -19.69
CA LEU A 391 30.35 -10.44 -20.73
C LEU A 391 31.66 -9.66 -20.98
N LEU A 392 32.36 -9.28 -19.90
CA LEU A 392 33.67 -8.62 -19.99
C LEU A 392 34.70 -9.54 -20.65
N ALA A 393 34.78 -10.80 -20.24
CA ALA A 393 35.68 -11.79 -20.87
C ALA A 393 35.37 -12.00 -22.35
N PHE A 394 34.07 -12.05 -22.70
CA PHE A 394 33.63 -12.15 -24.09
C PHE A 394 33.99 -10.89 -24.90
N ALA A 395 33.81 -9.71 -24.33
CA ALA A 395 34.21 -8.45 -24.96
C ALA A 395 35.74 -8.39 -25.19
N ILE A 396 36.53 -8.80 -24.18
CA ILE A 396 37.99 -8.89 -24.29
C ILE A 396 38.39 -9.89 -25.38
N TRP A 397 37.72 -11.04 -25.43
CA TRP A 397 37.97 -12.05 -26.48
C TRP A 397 37.66 -11.51 -27.90
N LEU A 398 36.53 -10.80 -28.05
CA LEU A 398 36.19 -10.14 -29.32
C LEU A 398 37.20 -9.08 -29.72
N LEU A 399 37.67 -8.27 -28.75
CA LEU A 399 38.73 -7.27 -28.99
C LEU A 399 40.07 -7.94 -29.39
N ALA A 400 40.45 -9.02 -28.71
CA ALA A 400 41.64 -9.77 -29.01
C ALA A 400 41.56 -10.42 -30.43
N ARG A 401 40.39 -10.98 -30.77
CA ARG A 401 40.13 -11.54 -32.11
C ARG A 401 40.20 -10.46 -33.20
N LYS A 402 39.60 -9.26 -32.92
CA LYS A 402 39.67 -8.12 -33.84
C LYS A 402 41.10 -7.59 -34.00
N ASN A 403 41.84 -7.48 -32.87
CA ASN A 403 43.27 -7.09 -32.91
C ASN A 403 44.14 -8.07 -33.68
N LYS A 404 43.87 -9.38 -33.55
CA LYS A 404 44.56 -10.39 -34.35
C LYS A 404 44.26 -10.22 -35.84
N SER A 405 42.99 -10.04 -36.19
CA SER A 405 42.58 -9.79 -37.59
C SER A 405 43.17 -8.48 -38.14
N ILE A 406 43.28 -7.43 -37.33
CA ILE A 406 43.94 -6.17 -37.72
C ILE A 406 45.45 -6.38 -37.92
N LYS A 407 46.12 -7.13 -37.03
CA LYS A 407 47.55 -7.47 -37.19
C LYS A 407 47.82 -8.29 -38.45
N ASP A 408 46.96 -9.27 -38.73
CA ASP A 408 47.07 -10.10 -39.90
C ASP A 408 46.82 -9.28 -41.21
N ALA A 409 45.83 -8.37 -41.15
CA ALA A 409 45.57 -7.44 -42.25
C ALA A 409 46.72 -6.43 -42.45
N LEU A 410 47.29 -5.91 -41.33
CA LEU A 410 48.43 -4.98 -41.37
C LEU A 410 49.69 -5.67 -41.93
N ALA A 411 49.94 -6.93 -41.55
CA ALA A 411 51.04 -7.73 -42.11
C ALA A 411 50.90 -7.92 -43.64
N GLY A 412 49.63 -8.21 -44.06
CA GLY A 412 49.38 -8.32 -45.53
C GLY A 412 49.50 -6.99 -46.29
N VAL A 413 49.17 -5.86 -45.62
CA VAL A 413 49.35 -4.52 -46.22
C VAL A 413 50.81 -4.09 -46.23
N THR A 414 51.57 -4.39 -45.15
CA THR A 414 53.05 -4.13 -45.16
C THR A 414 53.76 -4.92 -46.21
N GLU A 415 53.42 -6.19 -46.43
CA GLU A 415 53.99 -7.02 -47.50
C GLU A 415 53.63 -6.45 -48.88
N LYS A 416 52.39 -6.01 -49.10
CA LYS A 416 51.96 -5.34 -50.32
C LYS A 416 52.64 -3.99 -50.54
N LEU A 417 52.85 -3.20 -49.45
CA LEU A 417 53.57 -1.93 -49.50
C LEU A 417 55.04 -2.08 -49.77
N GLU A 418 55.69 -3.12 -49.24
CA GLU A 418 57.08 -3.44 -49.60
C GLU A 418 57.23 -3.90 -51.06
N ALA A 419 56.25 -4.68 -51.51
CA ALA A 419 56.20 -5.08 -52.93
C ALA A 419 55.96 -3.89 -53.87
N ALA A 420 55.05 -2.95 -53.47
CA ALA A 420 54.75 -1.72 -54.22
C ALA A 420 55.85 -0.67 -54.15
N ARG A 421 56.64 -0.60 -53.05
CA ARG A 421 57.78 0.30 -52.88
C ARG A 421 58.95 -0.12 -53.84
N LYS A 422 59.00 -1.39 -54.16
CA LYS A 422 59.98 -1.90 -55.18
C LYS A 422 59.59 -1.59 -56.63
N GLN A 423 58.33 -1.13 -56.88
CA GLN A 423 57.82 -0.89 -58.23
C GLN A 423 57.53 0.56 -58.62
N ARG A 424 57.65 1.58 -57.73
CA ARG A 424 57.27 2.97 -58.07
C ARG A 424 58.22 4.04 -57.52
N ALA A 425 59.05 4.48 -58.32
CA ALA A 425 59.49 5.87 -58.44
C ALA A 425 58.70 6.49 -59.61
N VAL A 426 57.51 7.12 -59.31
CA VAL A 426 56.72 7.96 -60.24
C VAL A 426 56.11 9.15 -59.49
N PRO A 427 56.10 10.41 -60.05
CA PRO A 427 55.73 11.62 -59.37
C PRO A 427 54.23 11.67 -59.08
N VAL A 428 53.90 12.30 -57.97
CA VAL A 428 52.50 12.50 -57.47
C VAL A 428 51.77 13.47 -58.39
N ALA A 429 50.89 12.93 -59.24
CA ALA A 429 49.89 13.72 -59.96
C ALA A 429 48.77 14.13 -59.02
N GLU A 430 48.24 15.32 -59.22
CA GLU A 430 47.18 15.95 -58.45
C GLU A 430 45.95 15.03 -58.27
N ARG A 431 45.70 14.64 -57.07
CA ARG A 431 44.46 13.92 -56.69
C ARG A 431 43.32 14.94 -56.60
N ASP A 432 42.21 14.68 -57.30
CA ASP A 432 40.98 15.41 -57.06
C ASP A 432 40.50 15.17 -55.60
N MET A 433 40.41 16.21 -54.82
CA MET A 433 40.01 16.19 -53.40
C MET A 433 38.64 16.80 -53.18
N VAL A 434 38.03 17.40 -54.22
CA VAL A 434 36.75 18.16 -54.08
C VAL A 434 35.58 17.20 -53.83
N GLU A 435 35.37 16.23 -54.70
CA GLU A 435 34.25 15.29 -54.56
C GLU A 435 34.36 14.38 -53.33
N PRO A 436 35.52 13.77 -53.01
CA PRO A 436 35.69 13.02 -51.77
C PRO A 436 35.40 13.87 -50.50
N LEU A 437 35.80 15.13 -50.48
CA LEU A 437 35.51 16.03 -49.37
C LEU A 437 33.99 16.36 -49.24
N LYS A 438 33.32 16.60 -50.34
CA LYS A 438 31.85 16.82 -50.34
C LYS A 438 31.11 15.61 -49.78
N VAL A 439 31.53 14.39 -50.14
CA VAL A 439 30.94 13.15 -49.60
C VAL A 439 31.16 13.04 -48.09
N GLU A 440 32.34 13.35 -47.57
CA GLU A 440 32.62 13.25 -46.14
C GLU A 440 31.89 14.33 -45.33
N ILE A 441 31.80 15.57 -45.85
CA ILE A 441 30.97 16.65 -45.26
C ILE A 441 29.48 16.23 -45.18
N ARG A 442 28.94 15.67 -46.27
CA ARG A 442 27.55 15.20 -46.34
C ARG A 442 27.30 14.09 -45.31
N LYS A 443 28.23 13.18 -45.14
CA LYS A 443 28.16 12.10 -44.15
C LYS A 443 28.15 12.62 -42.72
N GLN A 444 29.00 13.58 -42.35
CA GLN A 444 28.99 14.20 -41.02
C GLN A 444 27.65 14.89 -40.72
N ILE A 445 27.10 15.64 -41.68
CA ILE A 445 25.80 16.31 -41.56
C ILE A 445 24.67 15.28 -41.34
N LEU A 446 24.63 14.21 -42.15
CA LEU A 446 23.61 13.17 -42.06
C LEU A 446 23.67 12.40 -40.73
N ASN A 447 24.84 12.30 -40.10
CA ASN A 447 25.03 11.69 -38.78
C ASN A 447 24.68 12.67 -37.62
N GLY A 448 24.21 13.89 -37.91
CA GLY A 448 23.91 14.87 -36.91
C GLY A 448 25.12 15.51 -36.21
N GLN A 449 26.32 15.39 -36.85
CA GLN A 449 27.57 15.91 -36.32
C GLN A 449 27.83 17.32 -36.88
N ASP A 450 28.50 18.16 -36.08
CA ASP A 450 29.07 19.39 -36.63
C ASP A 450 30.19 19.07 -37.60
N VAL A 451 30.28 19.79 -38.71
CA VAL A 451 31.29 19.54 -39.74
C VAL A 451 32.69 19.89 -39.22
N ASP A 452 33.49 18.86 -38.93
CA ASP A 452 34.90 19.01 -38.59
C ASP A 452 35.81 18.72 -39.78
N LEU A 453 36.40 19.78 -40.31
CA LEU A 453 37.33 19.69 -41.40
C LEU A 453 38.67 19.02 -41.06
N GLN A 454 39.02 18.86 -39.77
CA GLN A 454 40.18 18.10 -39.33
C GLN A 454 39.89 16.60 -39.44
N GLU A 455 38.72 16.20 -39.01
CA GLU A 455 38.24 14.82 -39.14
C GLU A 455 38.07 14.42 -40.62
N ALA A 456 37.44 15.31 -41.40
CA ALA A 456 37.31 15.11 -42.86
C ALA A 456 38.67 15.00 -43.58
N ALA A 457 39.65 15.80 -43.18
CA ALA A 457 41.00 15.69 -43.72
C ALA A 457 41.67 14.34 -43.37
N SER A 458 41.48 13.89 -42.11
CA SER A 458 41.98 12.61 -41.61
C SER A 458 41.34 11.43 -42.36
N ALA A 459 40.04 11.48 -42.63
CA ALA A 459 39.32 10.48 -43.41
C ALA A 459 39.82 10.40 -44.88
N LEU A 460 40.32 11.49 -45.41
CA LEU A 460 40.90 11.57 -46.75
C LEU A 460 42.43 11.35 -46.78
N TYR A 461 42.99 10.90 -45.64
CA TYR A 461 44.43 10.62 -45.50
C TYR A 461 45.34 11.82 -45.80
N THR A 462 44.90 13.02 -45.40
CA THR A 462 45.63 14.28 -45.57
C THR A 462 45.57 15.13 -44.32
N THR A 463 46.30 16.24 -44.28
CA THR A 463 46.20 17.23 -43.21
C THR A 463 45.25 18.35 -43.58
N ARG A 464 44.60 18.97 -42.59
CA ARG A 464 43.69 20.11 -42.81
C ARG A 464 44.36 21.22 -43.61
N SER A 465 45.65 21.51 -43.39
CA SER A 465 46.39 22.52 -44.12
C SER A 465 46.57 22.15 -45.62
N ASN A 466 46.91 20.89 -45.88
CA ASN A 466 47.08 20.41 -47.24
C ASN A 466 45.74 20.30 -47.96
N LEU A 467 44.66 19.86 -47.29
CA LEU A 467 43.30 19.84 -47.80
C LEU A 467 42.85 21.24 -48.21
N ASN A 468 42.99 22.24 -47.34
CA ASN A 468 42.65 23.63 -47.64
C ASN A 468 43.42 24.17 -48.85
N ARG A 469 44.71 23.85 -48.97
CA ARG A 469 45.54 24.27 -50.09
C ARG A 469 45.06 23.66 -51.40
N GLN A 470 44.78 22.37 -51.42
CA GLN A 470 44.32 21.64 -52.60
C GLN A 470 42.93 22.08 -53.06
N ILE A 471 41.95 22.21 -52.11
CA ILE A 471 40.60 22.71 -52.43
C ILE A 471 40.67 24.14 -53.01
N LYS A 472 41.50 25.01 -52.42
CA LYS A 472 41.67 26.36 -52.95
C LYS A 472 42.30 26.38 -54.34
N ALA A 473 43.25 25.49 -54.59
CA ALA A 473 43.88 25.34 -55.89
C ALA A 473 42.90 24.81 -56.97
N GLN A 474 42.06 23.82 -56.60
CA GLN A 474 41.11 23.19 -57.54
C GLN A 474 39.85 23.98 -57.78
N THR A 475 39.33 24.72 -56.77
CA THR A 475 38.02 25.39 -56.85
C THR A 475 38.07 26.90 -56.74
N GLY A 476 39.20 27.46 -56.35
CA GLY A 476 39.31 28.89 -56.01
C GLY A 476 38.62 29.26 -54.69
N LYS A 477 37.93 28.33 -54.01
CA LYS A 477 37.11 28.56 -52.83
C LYS A 477 37.82 28.05 -51.56
N SER A 478 37.44 28.58 -50.40
CA SER A 478 37.85 28.02 -49.10
C SER A 478 37.06 26.75 -48.79
N SER A 479 37.63 25.83 -48.01
CA SER A 479 36.91 24.62 -47.52
C SER A 479 35.65 24.97 -46.75
N SER A 480 35.60 26.09 -45.98
CA SER A 480 34.38 26.56 -45.31
C SER A 480 33.29 26.99 -46.30
N SER A 481 33.70 27.56 -47.45
CA SER A 481 32.77 27.91 -48.54
C SER A 481 32.20 26.65 -49.22
N LEU A 482 32.99 25.59 -49.30
CA LEU A 482 32.56 24.30 -49.85
C LEU A 482 31.56 23.63 -48.89
N VAL A 483 31.77 23.73 -47.56
CA VAL A 483 30.80 23.23 -46.54
C VAL A 483 29.46 23.92 -46.71
N ALA A 484 29.46 25.25 -46.88
CA ALA A 484 28.22 26.01 -47.12
C ALA A 484 27.53 25.57 -48.44
N GLU A 485 28.30 25.28 -49.48
CA GLU A 485 27.78 24.80 -50.76
C GLU A 485 27.09 23.42 -50.58
N VAL A 486 27.72 22.48 -49.91
CA VAL A 486 27.14 21.16 -49.65
C VAL A 486 25.84 21.25 -48.82
N ARG A 487 25.81 22.11 -47.81
CA ARG A 487 24.60 22.33 -47.01
C ARG A 487 23.42 22.89 -47.83
N ILE A 488 23.71 23.78 -48.75
CA ILE A 488 22.67 24.35 -49.63
C ILE A 488 22.26 23.37 -50.73
N GLU A 489 23.18 22.54 -51.26
CA GLU A 489 22.82 21.45 -52.16
C GLU A 489 21.88 20.44 -51.47
N MET A 490 22.20 20.03 -50.27
CA MET A 490 21.32 19.16 -49.47
C MET A 490 19.96 19.80 -49.21
N ALA A 491 19.92 21.13 -48.91
CA ALA A 491 18.68 21.85 -48.71
C ALA A 491 17.81 21.86 -49.96
N LYS A 492 18.39 22.06 -51.14
CA LYS A 492 17.68 21.97 -52.41
C LYS A 492 17.08 20.58 -52.64
N GLU A 493 17.84 19.53 -52.40
CA GLU A 493 17.35 18.15 -52.49
C GLU A 493 16.15 17.88 -51.56
N ILE A 494 16.25 18.31 -50.30
CA ILE A 494 15.15 18.15 -49.34
C ILE A 494 13.92 18.96 -49.78
N LEU A 495 14.11 20.24 -50.19
CA LEU A 495 13.04 21.10 -50.66
C LEU A 495 12.36 20.60 -51.93
N SER A 496 13.09 19.87 -52.80
CA SER A 496 12.55 19.27 -54.03
C SER A 496 11.83 17.94 -53.82
N THR A 497 12.10 17.25 -52.69
CA THR A 497 11.51 15.94 -52.40
C THR A 497 10.42 15.98 -51.34
N GLN A 498 10.37 17.04 -50.49
CA GLN A 498 9.46 17.17 -49.35
C GLN A 498 8.76 18.53 -49.34
N LYS A 499 7.63 18.59 -50.05
CA LYS A 499 6.88 19.83 -50.29
C LYS A 499 6.43 20.54 -49.01
N ASP A 500 5.96 19.78 -48.01
CA ASP A 500 5.30 20.31 -46.81
C ASP A 500 6.25 20.48 -45.59
N LYS A 501 7.55 20.18 -45.77
CA LYS A 501 8.49 20.26 -44.66
C LYS A 501 8.76 21.73 -44.26
N ALA A 502 8.73 22.00 -42.94
CA ALA A 502 8.99 23.34 -42.43
C ALA A 502 10.44 23.80 -42.77
N ILE A 503 10.62 25.08 -43.12
CA ILE A 503 11.95 25.63 -43.47
C ILE A 503 12.94 25.49 -42.30
N ALA A 504 12.44 25.55 -41.06
CA ALA A 504 13.25 25.33 -39.86
C ALA A 504 13.81 23.89 -39.79
N ASP A 505 12.99 22.90 -40.14
CA ASP A 505 13.41 21.49 -40.15
C ASP A 505 14.42 21.23 -41.27
N VAL A 506 14.24 21.88 -42.44
CA VAL A 506 15.21 21.77 -43.53
C VAL A 506 16.56 22.34 -43.12
N ALA A 507 16.57 23.50 -42.43
CA ALA A 507 17.79 24.11 -41.92
C ALA A 507 18.52 23.17 -40.95
N SER A 508 17.78 22.59 -40.00
CA SER A 508 18.32 21.65 -39.01
C SER A 508 18.91 20.39 -39.67
N LEU A 509 18.21 19.81 -40.64
CA LEU A 509 18.70 18.64 -41.40
C LEU A 509 19.95 18.89 -42.23
N CYS A 510 20.19 20.15 -42.60
CA CYS A 510 21.41 20.58 -43.25
C CYS A 510 22.52 20.99 -42.27
N GLY A 511 22.34 20.76 -40.97
CA GLY A 511 23.29 21.10 -39.91
C GLY A 511 23.37 22.60 -39.64
N ILE A 512 22.29 23.37 -39.87
CA ILE A 512 22.21 24.81 -39.57
C ILE A 512 21.10 25.07 -38.58
N ASN A 513 21.46 25.33 -37.30
CA ASN A 513 20.50 25.50 -36.21
C ASN A 513 19.83 26.90 -36.23
N ASP A 514 20.47 27.92 -36.81
CA ASP A 514 19.91 29.25 -36.94
C ASP A 514 19.17 29.37 -38.28
N VAL A 515 17.85 29.41 -38.21
CA VAL A 515 16.96 29.51 -39.37
C VAL A 515 17.15 30.85 -40.13
N SER A 516 17.42 31.93 -39.43
CA SER A 516 17.64 33.24 -40.05
C SER A 516 18.94 33.27 -40.84
N TYR A 517 19.99 32.71 -40.28
CA TYR A 517 21.26 32.50 -40.99
C TYR A 517 21.09 31.57 -42.20
N PHE A 518 20.34 30.46 -42.05
CA PHE A 518 20.04 29.54 -43.14
C PHE A 518 19.35 30.25 -44.31
N ILE A 519 18.29 31.03 -44.07
CA ILE A 519 17.55 31.76 -45.11
C ILE A 519 18.47 32.75 -45.83
N THR A 520 19.30 33.46 -45.07
CA THR A 520 20.25 34.43 -45.61
C THR A 520 21.33 33.75 -46.49
N LEU A 521 21.88 32.64 -45.99
CA LEU A 521 22.88 31.85 -46.71
C LEU A 521 22.31 31.25 -48.01
N PHE A 522 21.12 30.65 -47.93
CA PHE A 522 20.40 30.08 -49.06
C PHE A 522 20.13 31.11 -50.13
N LYS A 523 19.61 32.30 -49.76
CA LYS A 523 19.34 33.40 -50.67
C LYS A 523 20.63 33.93 -51.33
N LYS A 524 21.73 34.02 -50.54
CA LYS A 524 23.03 34.45 -51.04
C LYS A 524 23.57 33.50 -52.12
N MET A 525 23.32 32.20 -51.96
CA MET A 525 23.88 31.17 -52.84
C MET A 525 22.98 30.83 -54.03
N THR A 526 21.68 31.01 -53.90
CA THR A 526 20.69 30.61 -54.93
C THR A 526 19.98 31.77 -55.60
N GLY A 527 20.06 32.99 -55.04
CA GLY A 527 19.35 34.17 -55.51
C GLY A 527 17.93 34.30 -54.95
N THR A 528 17.35 33.25 -54.37
CA THR A 528 15.96 33.23 -53.88
C THR A 528 15.90 32.68 -52.47
N THR A 529 14.84 32.97 -51.74
CA THR A 529 14.62 32.37 -50.41
C THR A 529 14.26 30.88 -50.52
N PRO A 530 14.51 30.06 -49.49
CA PRO A 530 14.17 28.63 -49.55
C PRO A 530 12.69 28.38 -49.88
N LYS A 531 11.78 29.24 -49.36
CA LYS A 531 10.36 29.18 -49.66
C LYS A 531 10.08 29.49 -51.12
N GLN A 532 10.61 30.61 -51.64
CA GLN A 532 10.44 31.00 -53.03
C GLN A 532 11.04 29.97 -53.99
N TRP A 533 12.19 29.37 -53.63
CA TRP A 533 12.83 28.32 -54.42
C TRP A 533 11.96 27.06 -54.49
N ARG A 534 11.40 26.62 -53.36
CA ARG A 534 10.45 25.51 -53.28
C ARG A 534 9.17 25.79 -54.09
N ASP A 535 8.59 26.97 -53.93
CA ASP A 535 7.35 27.31 -54.60
C ASP A 535 7.57 27.38 -56.14
N SER A 536 8.75 27.80 -56.61
CA SER A 536 9.09 27.79 -58.03
C SER A 536 9.34 26.36 -58.58
N TYR A 537 9.80 25.45 -57.71
CA TYR A 537 10.05 24.05 -58.10
C TYR A 537 8.75 23.26 -58.25
N TYR A 538 7.79 23.49 -57.40
CA TYR A 538 6.48 22.80 -57.43
C TYR A 538 5.39 23.60 -58.20
N GLY A 539 5.69 24.78 -58.65
CA GLY A 539 4.75 25.62 -59.43
C GLY A 539 4.92 25.48 -60.95
N GLN A 540 5.83 24.63 -61.39
CA GLN A 540 5.96 24.14 -62.78
C GLN A 540 5.29 22.78 -62.90
#